data_f2c973b7c084ab0d29700cc11af29653
#
_entry.id   f2c973b7c084ab0d29700cc11af29653
#
_cell.length_a   1.000
_cell.length_b   1.000
_cell.length_c   1.000
_cell.angle_alpha   90.00
_cell.angle_beta   90.00
_cell.angle_gamma   90.00
#
_symmetry.space_group_name_H-M   'P 1'
#
loop_
_entity.id
_entity.type
_entity.pdbx_description
1 polymer ?
#
loop_
_entity_poly.entity_id
_entity_poly.type
_entity_poly.pdbx_seq_one_letter_code
_entity_poly.pdbx_strand_id
1 'polypeptide(L)'
;MTLKDLRIAKGLSQVECAEYLGMSVRNYQNYESGKNKSTTAKYNAIYQKLEAYGTDVVMPTASSISNDFHTNVVTGAGLQDLVRGVAKYQKRDCFALLQRFVTTPIDGKIGTLYGLRRTGKTTLLFQMISELPVEKTAYIKIKTSDNMSMLTKDLRALYDKGCKYVFIDEVTLMDDFIGTSALLSDLFATMGMKIVVSGTDSLGFAMANRDELYDRNIMIHTSFISFREYARLLGIDSVDKYIEYGGTLKMENMDFDDPDSTFDDVSFRDDESTRKYIDTAISRNIQHSLKNDSFGEYFNQLRELYEKGELTNVINRIVQNMNHRFLLSVIREKFKSSDFGSARNLLLHDLPHERAHVLYDVNEQEILDRLKTIIEVKERNETAIEVTEDHIEKIKKYLFMLDLLVDCTERYEHRGQSNYTLFAQPGMRYAIAKALVYALAQDEYFATRPESEKAYIIDKILYDVKGRMLEDIVLLETSKACPRGR
;
A
#
# COMPACT_ATOMS: atom_id res chain seq x y z
N MET A 1 -0.43 33.18 -25.01
CA MET A 1 -1.70 32.46 -24.83
C MET A 1 -1.88 32.26 -23.37
N THR A 2 -3.03 32.55 -22.75
CA THR A 2 -3.28 32.35 -21.33
C THR A 2 -3.72 30.90 -21.08
N LEU A 3 -3.69 30.44 -19.81
CA LEU A 3 -4.25 29.13 -19.45
C LEU A 3 -5.72 29.00 -19.91
N LYS A 4 -6.47 30.08 -19.85
CA LYS A 4 -7.87 30.13 -20.32
C LYS A 4 -7.97 29.91 -21.82
N ASP A 5 -7.15 30.60 -22.60
CA ASP A 5 -7.15 30.46 -24.04
C ASP A 5 -6.76 29.06 -24.48
N LEU A 6 -5.77 28.48 -23.79
CA LEU A 6 -5.29 27.13 -24.04
C LEU A 6 -6.37 26.08 -23.73
N ARG A 7 -7.06 26.24 -22.60
CA ARG A 7 -8.18 25.35 -22.22
C ARG A 7 -9.30 25.38 -23.26
N ILE A 8 -9.71 26.60 -23.69
CA ILE A 8 -10.78 26.78 -24.69
C ILE A 8 -10.35 26.18 -26.03
N ALA A 9 -9.09 26.37 -26.45
CA ALA A 9 -8.55 25.78 -27.67
C ALA A 9 -8.53 24.25 -27.63
N LYS A 10 -8.41 23.65 -26.44
CA LYS A 10 -8.48 22.20 -26.23
C LYS A 10 -9.91 21.67 -25.98
N GLY A 11 -10.94 22.55 -26.01
CA GLY A 11 -12.35 22.17 -25.84
C GLY A 11 -12.73 21.71 -24.44
N LEU A 12 -11.92 22.03 -23.41
CA LEU A 12 -12.11 21.54 -22.05
C LEU A 12 -12.90 22.51 -21.18
N SER A 13 -13.72 21.98 -20.28
CA SER A 13 -14.30 22.72 -19.15
C SER A 13 -13.27 22.94 -18.05
N GLN A 14 -13.53 23.85 -17.12
CA GLN A 14 -12.66 24.07 -15.94
C GLN A 14 -12.59 22.84 -15.03
N VAL A 15 -13.66 22.05 -14.98
CA VAL A 15 -13.74 20.81 -14.20
C VAL A 15 -12.82 19.75 -14.81
N GLU A 16 -12.94 19.52 -16.11
CA GLU A 16 -12.10 18.55 -16.84
C GLU A 16 -10.62 18.93 -16.79
N CYS A 17 -10.28 20.22 -16.87
CA CYS A 17 -8.90 20.67 -16.70
C CYS A 17 -8.36 20.44 -15.27
N ALA A 18 -9.16 20.72 -14.26
CA ALA A 18 -8.77 20.49 -12.87
C ALA A 18 -8.54 19.00 -12.60
N GLU A 19 -9.41 18.16 -13.11
CA GLU A 19 -9.34 16.70 -13.02
C GLU A 19 -8.10 16.14 -13.73
N TYR A 20 -7.84 16.59 -14.97
CA TYR A 20 -6.65 16.22 -15.74
C TYR A 20 -5.35 16.63 -15.05
N LEU A 21 -5.33 17.83 -14.46
CA LEU A 21 -4.16 18.37 -13.76
C LEU A 21 -4.01 17.84 -12.33
N GLY A 22 -4.96 17.05 -11.83
CA GLY A 22 -4.95 16.47 -10.50
C GLY A 22 -5.12 17.50 -9.37
N MET A 23 -5.87 18.59 -9.62
CA MET A 23 -6.09 19.65 -8.64
C MET A 23 -7.57 19.96 -8.42
N SER A 24 -7.92 20.67 -7.34
CA SER A 24 -9.30 21.09 -7.13
C SER A 24 -9.72 22.15 -8.16
N VAL A 25 -11.00 22.15 -8.56
CA VAL A 25 -11.57 23.12 -9.50
C VAL A 25 -11.32 24.56 -9.04
N ARG A 26 -11.46 24.84 -7.75
CA ARG A 26 -11.19 26.16 -7.16
C ARG A 26 -9.72 26.57 -7.30
N ASN A 27 -8.80 25.62 -7.18
CA ASN A 27 -7.36 25.88 -7.34
C ASN A 27 -7.05 26.20 -8.81
N TYR A 28 -7.60 25.43 -9.75
CA TYR A 28 -7.46 25.69 -11.19
C TYR A 28 -8.03 27.08 -11.58
N GLN A 29 -9.21 27.44 -11.09
CA GLN A 29 -9.82 28.75 -11.30
C GLN A 29 -8.93 29.91 -10.80
N ASN A 30 -8.25 29.72 -9.67
CA ASN A 30 -7.30 30.71 -9.14
C ASN A 30 -6.07 30.89 -10.05
N TYR A 31 -5.57 29.81 -10.66
CA TYR A 31 -4.49 29.89 -11.66
C TYR A 31 -4.97 30.54 -12.95
N GLU A 32 -6.13 30.15 -13.47
CA GLU A 32 -6.71 30.70 -14.70
C GLU A 32 -7.03 32.19 -14.56
N SER A 33 -7.48 32.64 -13.38
CA SER A 33 -7.81 34.06 -13.10
C SER A 33 -6.61 34.90 -12.64
N GLY A 34 -5.41 34.31 -12.49
CA GLY A 34 -4.22 35.02 -12.00
C GLY A 34 -4.25 35.41 -10.54
N LYS A 35 -5.23 34.92 -9.76
CA LYS A 35 -5.32 35.18 -8.30
C LYS A 35 -4.26 34.43 -7.49
N ASN A 36 -3.74 33.33 -8.02
CA ASN A 36 -2.68 32.56 -7.38
C ASN A 36 -1.32 33.16 -7.75
N LYS A 37 -0.66 33.83 -6.80
CA LYS A 37 0.69 34.39 -6.94
C LYS A 37 1.76 33.30 -6.81
N SER A 38 1.57 32.14 -7.43
CA SER A 38 2.60 31.11 -7.44
C SER A 38 3.79 31.50 -8.31
N THR A 39 4.94 30.88 -8.04
CA THR A 39 6.16 31.11 -8.85
C THR A 39 5.86 30.84 -10.33
N THR A 40 6.49 31.63 -11.21
CA THR A 40 6.42 31.49 -12.66
C THR A 40 6.63 30.04 -13.12
N ALA A 41 7.45 29.28 -12.39
CA ALA A 41 7.72 27.88 -12.65
C ALA A 41 6.46 26.97 -12.51
N LYS A 42 5.64 27.16 -11.47
CA LYS A 42 4.39 26.39 -11.29
C LYS A 42 3.35 26.70 -12.37
N TYR A 43 3.21 27.96 -12.72
CA TYR A 43 2.31 28.35 -13.82
C TYR A 43 2.74 27.73 -15.15
N ASN A 44 4.04 27.79 -15.46
CA ASN A 44 4.60 27.19 -16.68
C ASN A 44 4.44 25.68 -16.70
N ALA A 45 4.60 24.98 -15.57
CA ALA A 45 4.38 23.53 -15.48
C ALA A 45 2.92 23.15 -15.74
N ILE A 46 1.95 23.92 -15.21
CA ILE A 46 0.53 23.74 -15.48
C ILE A 46 0.23 24.00 -16.96
N TYR A 47 0.82 25.07 -17.52
CA TYR A 47 0.66 25.42 -18.91
C TYR A 47 1.19 24.32 -19.84
N GLN A 48 2.41 23.82 -19.62
CA GLN A 48 3.02 22.74 -20.39
C GLN A 48 2.22 21.45 -20.31
N LYS A 49 1.73 21.07 -19.12
CA LYS A 49 0.86 19.89 -18.95
C LYS A 49 -0.44 20.03 -19.75
N LEU A 50 -1.05 21.21 -19.73
CA LEU A 50 -2.28 21.46 -20.47
C LEU A 50 -2.02 21.58 -21.99
N GLU A 51 -0.86 22.08 -22.40
CA GLU A 51 -0.42 22.12 -23.80
C GLU A 51 -0.22 20.72 -24.36
N ALA A 52 0.34 19.80 -23.55
CA ALA A 52 0.50 18.39 -23.86
C ALA A 52 -0.83 17.60 -23.85
N TYR A 53 -1.94 18.19 -23.39
CA TYR A 53 -3.24 17.53 -23.44
C TYR A 53 -3.62 17.23 -24.90
N GLY A 54 -3.71 15.94 -25.23
CA GLY A 54 -4.03 15.44 -26.57
C GLY A 54 -2.83 15.30 -27.53
N THR A 55 -1.58 15.53 -27.07
CA THR A 55 -0.36 15.32 -27.89
C THR A 55 0.48 14.13 -27.43
N ASP A 56 0.34 13.69 -26.18
CA ASP A 56 1.06 12.50 -25.69
C ASP A 56 0.10 11.55 -24.96
N VAL A 57 0.26 10.29 -25.29
CA VAL A 57 -0.54 9.14 -24.95
C VAL A 57 -1.82 9.10 -25.80
N VAL A 58 -1.71 8.41 -26.91
CA VAL A 58 -2.85 7.71 -27.48
C VAL A 58 -3.38 6.81 -26.35
N MET A 59 -4.28 7.37 -25.51
CA MET A 59 -5.28 6.53 -24.89
C MET A 59 -5.85 5.74 -26.05
N PRO A 60 -5.95 4.40 -25.98
CA PRO A 60 -6.59 3.67 -27.05
C PRO A 60 -7.90 4.39 -27.35
N THR A 61 -8.00 4.94 -28.55
CA THR A 61 -9.23 5.59 -29.00
C THR A 61 -10.36 4.63 -28.74
N ALA A 62 -11.53 5.13 -28.35
CA ALA A 62 -12.73 4.31 -28.06
C ALA A 62 -13.08 3.26 -29.12
N SER A 63 -12.35 3.23 -30.24
CA SER A 63 -12.40 2.22 -31.30
C SER A 63 -11.73 0.87 -30.96
N SER A 64 -10.99 0.74 -29.85
CA SER A 64 -10.41 -0.55 -29.41
C SER A 64 -11.20 -1.23 -28.28
N ILE A 65 -12.18 -0.55 -27.70
CA ILE A 65 -13.19 -1.16 -26.82
C ILE A 65 -14.31 -1.60 -27.77
N SER A 66 -14.38 -2.90 -28.09
CA SER A 66 -15.49 -3.37 -28.93
C SER A 66 -16.78 -3.13 -28.14
N ASN A 67 -17.76 -2.44 -28.75
CA ASN A 67 -19.09 -2.20 -28.16
C ASN A 67 -19.90 -3.50 -27.89
N ASP A 68 -19.28 -4.65 -28.10
CA ASP A 68 -19.90 -5.97 -27.99
C ASP A 68 -19.83 -6.58 -26.58
N PHE A 69 -19.09 -5.96 -25.65
CA PHE A 69 -18.89 -6.46 -24.30
C PHE A 69 -19.62 -5.65 -23.24
N HIS A 70 -20.00 -6.30 -22.14
CA HIS A 70 -20.73 -5.69 -21.02
C HIS A 70 -19.78 -5.10 -19.96
N THR A 71 -18.54 -5.63 -19.89
CA THR A 71 -17.47 -5.17 -18.99
C THR A 71 -16.32 -4.53 -19.78
N ASN A 72 -15.28 -4.03 -19.10
CA ASN A 72 -14.14 -3.45 -19.81
C ASN A 72 -13.20 -4.54 -20.31
N VAL A 73 -13.53 -5.17 -21.38
CA VAL A 73 -12.72 -6.18 -22.08
C VAL A 73 -11.73 -5.50 -23.03
N VAL A 74 -10.46 -5.86 -22.92
CA VAL A 74 -9.38 -5.40 -23.80
C VAL A 74 -8.74 -6.62 -24.47
N THR A 75 -8.65 -6.57 -25.82
CA THR A 75 -8.05 -7.63 -26.67
C THR A 75 -7.22 -7.00 -27.80
N GLY A 76 -6.45 -7.80 -28.50
CA GLY A 76 -5.74 -7.38 -29.73
C GLY A 76 -4.79 -6.21 -29.53
N ALA A 77 -4.88 -5.17 -30.36
CA ALA A 77 -3.99 -4.01 -30.32
C ALA A 77 -4.06 -3.26 -29.00
N GLY A 78 -5.27 -3.11 -28.40
CA GLY A 78 -5.43 -2.47 -27.10
C GLY A 78 -4.68 -3.21 -25.98
N LEU A 79 -4.63 -4.55 -26.06
CA LEU A 79 -3.85 -5.35 -25.11
C LEU A 79 -2.34 -5.14 -25.28
N GLN A 80 -1.85 -5.04 -26.51
CA GLN A 80 -0.44 -4.72 -26.79
C GLN A 80 -0.05 -3.35 -26.22
N ASP A 81 -0.93 -2.35 -26.36
CA ASP A 81 -0.68 -1.01 -25.79
C ASP A 81 -0.59 -1.04 -24.26
N LEU A 82 -1.47 -1.78 -23.59
CA LEU A 82 -1.43 -1.93 -22.13
C LEU A 82 -0.13 -2.57 -21.62
N VAL A 83 0.40 -3.57 -22.33
CA VAL A 83 1.60 -4.29 -21.90
C VAL A 83 2.91 -3.66 -22.36
N ARG A 84 2.88 -2.67 -23.27
CA ARG A 84 4.09 -2.04 -23.84
C ARG A 84 5.05 -1.49 -22.77
N GLY A 85 4.51 -0.91 -21.70
CA GLY A 85 5.29 -0.28 -20.63
C GLY A 85 5.89 -1.23 -19.61
N VAL A 86 5.45 -2.50 -19.54
CA VAL A 86 5.84 -3.39 -18.42
C VAL A 86 7.17 -4.11 -18.64
N ALA A 87 7.68 -4.16 -19.87
CA ALA A 87 8.97 -4.81 -20.18
C ALA A 87 10.17 -4.18 -19.46
N LYS A 88 10.07 -2.90 -19.07
CA LYS A 88 11.10 -2.18 -18.30
C LYS A 88 11.18 -2.59 -16.84
N TYR A 89 10.13 -3.22 -16.31
CA TYR A 89 10.05 -3.57 -14.90
C TYR A 89 10.51 -5.00 -14.63
N GLN A 90 11.27 -5.19 -13.58
CA GLN A 90 11.66 -6.51 -13.13
C GLN A 90 10.45 -7.26 -12.52
N LYS A 91 10.46 -8.58 -12.66
CA LYS A 91 9.39 -9.45 -12.17
C LYS A 91 9.51 -9.66 -10.66
N ARG A 92 8.38 -9.68 -9.96
CA ARG A 92 8.32 -10.10 -8.56
C ARG A 92 8.63 -11.58 -8.40
N ASP A 93 9.05 -11.99 -7.20
CA ASP A 93 9.38 -13.39 -6.89
C ASP A 93 8.18 -14.31 -7.11
N CYS A 94 6.96 -13.84 -6.79
CA CYS A 94 5.72 -14.59 -7.00
C CYS A 94 5.33 -14.78 -8.49
N PHE A 95 5.99 -14.08 -9.44
CA PHE A 95 5.72 -14.24 -10.87
C PHE A 95 5.92 -15.67 -11.35
N ALA A 96 6.91 -16.38 -10.82
CA ALA A 96 7.16 -17.78 -11.19
C ALA A 96 5.96 -18.71 -10.89
N LEU A 97 5.22 -18.44 -9.81
CA LEU A 97 4.00 -19.19 -9.48
C LEU A 97 2.87 -18.89 -10.47
N LEU A 98 2.70 -17.61 -10.84
CA LEU A 98 1.72 -17.20 -11.85
C LEU A 98 2.03 -17.83 -13.20
N GLN A 99 3.29 -17.74 -13.65
CA GLN A 99 3.74 -18.34 -14.90
C GLN A 99 3.54 -19.85 -14.90
N ARG A 100 3.90 -20.53 -13.82
CA ARG A 100 3.67 -21.98 -13.66
C ARG A 100 2.19 -22.33 -13.80
N PHE A 101 1.28 -21.60 -13.16
CA PHE A 101 -0.15 -21.82 -13.28
C PHE A 101 -0.62 -21.67 -14.74
N VAL A 102 -0.23 -20.57 -15.40
CA VAL A 102 -0.69 -20.26 -16.77
C VAL A 102 -0.16 -21.25 -17.81
N THR A 103 1.09 -21.70 -17.64
CA THR A 103 1.75 -22.61 -18.60
C THR A 103 1.48 -24.10 -18.36
N THR A 104 1.07 -24.49 -17.14
CA THR A 104 0.78 -25.90 -16.83
C THR A 104 -0.65 -26.25 -17.25
N PRO A 105 -0.87 -27.38 -17.93
CA PRO A 105 -2.22 -27.85 -18.25
C PRO A 105 -2.91 -28.34 -16.97
N ILE A 106 -3.66 -27.47 -16.32
CA ILE A 106 -4.49 -27.76 -15.15
C ILE A 106 -5.91 -27.40 -15.56
N ASP A 107 -6.78 -28.41 -15.63
CA ASP A 107 -8.16 -28.22 -16.02
C ASP A 107 -9.06 -27.96 -14.81
N GLY A 108 -10.14 -27.20 -15.00
CA GLY A 108 -11.14 -26.94 -13.98
C GLY A 108 -10.65 -26.08 -12.80
N LYS A 109 -9.47 -25.44 -12.89
CA LYS A 109 -8.97 -24.54 -11.83
C LYS A 109 -8.71 -23.14 -12.36
N ILE A 110 -9.02 -22.15 -11.52
CA ILE A 110 -8.64 -20.76 -11.76
C ILE A 110 -7.41 -20.38 -10.94
N GLY A 111 -6.68 -19.36 -11.36
CA GLY A 111 -5.58 -18.76 -10.58
C GLY A 111 -6.06 -17.47 -9.91
N THR A 112 -5.85 -17.33 -8.63
CA THR A 112 -6.19 -16.11 -7.87
C THR A 112 -4.94 -15.39 -7.42
N LEU A 113 -4.70 -14.21 -7.98
CA LEU A 113 -3.60 -13.32 -7.61
C LEU A 113 -4.11 -12.26 -6.62
N TYR A 114 -3.71 -12.35 -5.36
CA TYR A 114 -4.24 -11.49 -4.30
C TYR A 114 -3.13 -10.92 -3.40
N GLY A 115 -3.47 -9.91 -2.63
CA GLY A 115 -2.60 -9.23 -1.66
C GLY A 115 -2.84 -7.74 -1.60
N LEU A 116 -2.08 -7.04 -0.75
CA LEU A 116 -2.21 -5.62 -0.49
C LEU A 116 -2.19 -4.75 -1.75
N ARG A 117 -2.81 -3.60 -1.64
CA ARG A 117 -2.73 -2.57 -2.68
C ARG A 117 -1.28 -2.10 -2.86
N ARG A 118 -0.90 -1.77 -4.10
CA ARG A 118 0.47 -1.32 -4.47
C ARG A 118 1.57 -2.39 -4.31
N THR A 119 1.21 -3.68 -4.33
CA THR A 119 2.18 -4.79 -4.39
C THR A 119 2.47 -5.28 -5.81
N GLY A 120 1.97 -4.59 -6.84
CA GLY A 120 2.29 -4.86 -8.24
C GLY A 120 1.42 -5.93 -8.93
N LYS A 121 0.21 -6.27 -8.42
CA LYS A 121 -0.68 -7.28 -9.02
C LYS A 121 -0.98 -7.01 -10.50
N THR A 122 -1.47 -5.83 -10.83
CA THR A 122 -1.78 -5.46 -12.23
C THR A 122 -0.54 -5.53 -13.13
N THR A 123 0.62 -5.11 -12.61
CA THR A 123 1.90 -5.22 -13.33
C THR A 123 2.27 -6.68 -13.62
N LEU A 124 2.08 -7.57 -12.63
CA LEU A 124 2.30 -9.02 -12.80
C LEU A 124 1.37 -9.62 -13.88
N LEU A 125 0.08 -9.20 -13.89
CA LEU A 125 -0.84 -9.62 -14.95
C LEU A 125 -0.34 -9.17 -16.32
N PHE A 126 0.05 -7.90 -16.49
CA PHE A 126 0.55 -7.37 -17.75
C PHE A 126 1.88 -8.02 -18.17
N GLN A 127 2.78 -8.31 -17.24
CA GLN A 127 3.98 -9.07 -17.52
C GLN A 127 3.67 -10.48 -18.01
N MET A 128 2.68 -11.15 -17.40
CA MET A 128 2.25 -12.48 -17.87
C MET A 128 1.58 -12.41 -19.25
N ILE A 129 0.72 -11.44 -19.46
CA ILE A 129 0.05 -11.21 -20.75
C ILE A 129 1.08 -10.95 -21.85
N SER A 130 2.16 -10.22 -21.58
CA SER A 130 3.22 -9.93 -22.57
C SER A 130 3.97 -11.18 -23.08
N GLU A 131 3.88 -12.29 -22.34
CA GLU A 131 4.48 -13.58 -22.73
C GLU A 131 3.53 -14.51 -23.49
N LEU A 132 2.27 -14.10 -23.71
CA LEU A 132 1.23 -14.94 -24.31
C LEU A 132 0.84 -14.46 -25.71
N PRO A 133 0.27 -15.37 -26.54
CA PRO A 133 -0.25 -15.00 -27.85
C PRO A 133 -1.41 -14.00 -27.72
N VAL A 134 -1.23 -12.80 -28.26
CA VAL A 134 -2.18 -11.68 -28.09
C VAL A 134 -3.57 -11.99 -28.66
N GLU A 135 -3.64 -12.78 -29.74
CA GLU A 135 -4.89 -13.20 -30.40
C GLU A 135 -5.70 -14.18 -29.58
N LYS A 136 -5.09 -14.83 -28.58
CA LYS A 136 -5.72 -15.80 -27.67
C LYS A 136 -5.85 -15.30 -26.24
N THR A 137 -5.55 -14.02 -26.00
CA THR A 137 -5.49 -13.43 -24.66
C THR A 137 -6.44 -12.27 -24.53
N ALA A 138 -7.11 -12.16 -23.40
CA ALA A 138 -7.97 -11.04 -23.03
C ALA A 138 -7.65 -10.55 -21.61
N TYR A 139 -7.80 -9.25 -21.40
CA TYR A 139 -7.76 -8.60 -20.10
C TYR A 139 -9.10 -7.94 -19.81
N ILE A 140 -9.61 -8.08 -18.60
CA ILE A 140 -10.87 -7.49 -18.16
C ILE A 140 -10.61 -6.68 -16.89
N LYS A 141 -10.93 -5.39 -16.90
CA LYS A 141 -10.90 -4.55 -15.71
C LYS A 141 -12.29 -4.39 -15.15
N ILE A 142 -12.51 -4.93 -13.95
CA ILE A 142 -13.81 -4.86 -13.27
C ILE A 142 -14.02 -3.48 -12.64
N LYS A 143 -15.26 -3.02 -12.68
CA LYS A 143 -15.80 -1.84 -11.99
C LYS A 143 -16.83 -2.26 -10.95
N THR A 144 -17.11 -1.38 -10.00
CA THR A 144 -18.13 -1.59 -8.96
C THR A 144 -19.56 -1.74 -9.50
N SER A 145 -19.83 -1.29 -10.74
CA SER A 145 -21.10 -1.47 -11.43
C SER A 145 -21.27 -2.84 -12.10
N ASP A 146 -20.19 -3.60 -12.22
CA ASP A 146 -20.17 -4.87 -12.95
C ASP A 146 -20.64 -5.99 -12.01
N ASN A 147 -21.13 -7.08 -12.61
CA ASN A 147 -21.59 -8.24 -11.89
C ASN A 147 -21.24 -9.55 -12.64
N MET A 148 -21.36 -10.68 -11.97
CA MET A 148 -21.02 -11.98 -12.53
C MET A 148 -21.83 -12.34 -13.79
N SER A 149 -23.08 -11.88 -13.91
CA SER A 149 -23.91 -12.12 -15.10
C SER A 149 -23.33 -11.41 -16.34
N MET A 150 -22.83 -10.17 -16.19
CA MET A 150 -22.15 -9.45 -17.27
C MET A 150 -20.85 -10.13 -17.64
N LEU A 151 -20.04 -10.45 -16.65
CA LEU A 151 -18.74 -11.14 -16.83
C LEU A 151 -18.89 -12.48 -17.54
N THR A 152 -19.87 -13.32 -17.16
CA THR A 152 -20.06 -14.64 -17.77
C THR A 152 -20.52 -14.55 -19.25
N LYS A 153 -21.29 -13.52 -19.62
CA LYS A 153 -21.64 -13.25 -21.03
C LYS A 153 -20.39 -12.92 -21.84
N ASP A 154 -19.53 -12.05 -21.30
CA ASP A 154 -18.30 -11.63 -21.95
C ASP A 154 -17.31 -12.80 -22.07
N LEU A 155 -17.19 -13.63 -21.04
CA LEU A 155 -16.35 -14.84 -21.08
C LEU A 155 -16.84 -15.83 -22.15
N ARG A 156 -18.16 -15.98 -22.31
CA ARG A 156 -18.71 -16.82 -23.40
C ARG A 156 -18.36 -16.26 -24.77
N ALA A 157 -18.54 -14.96 -24.97
CA ALA A 157 -18.18 -14.30 -26.23
C ALA A 157 -16.67 -14.41 -26.53
N LEU A 158 -15.82 -14.31 -25.51
CA LEU A 158 -14.37 -14.51 -25.63
C LEU A 158 -14.02 -15.96 -26.00
N TYR A 159 -14.67 -16.93 -25.37
CA TYR A 159 -14.51 -18.34 -25.69
C TYR A 159 -14.86 -18.63 -27.14
N ASP A 160 -16.00 -18.14 -27.60
CA ASP A 160 -16.48 -18.30 -28.99
C ASP A 160 -15.52 -17.64 -30.01
N LYS A 161 -14.82 -16.56 -29.61
CA LYS A 161 -13.76 -15.91 -30.39
C LYS A 161 -12.40 -16.64 -30.31
N GLY A 162 -12.30 -17.77 -29.58
CA GLY A 162 -11.07 -18.58 -29.46
C GLY A 162 -10.06 -18.07 -28.43
N CYS A 163 -10.44 -17.17 -27.52
CA CYS A 163 -9.59 -16.74 -26.42
C CYS A 163 -9.36 -17.91 -25.45
N LYS A 164 -8.08 -18.13 -25.11
CA LYS A 164 -7.66 -19.19 -24.20
C LYS A 164 -7.24 -18.66 -22.83
N TYR A 165 -6.67 -17.46 -22.78
CA TYR A 165 -6.10 -16.86 -21.57
C TYR A 165 -6.90 -15.61 -21.21
N VAL A 166 -7.50 -15.56 -20.03
CA VAL A 166 -8.29 -14.43 -19.57
C VAL A 166 -7.80 -13.96 -18.20
N PHE A 167 -7.48 -12.69 -18.12
CA PHE A 167 -7.00 -12.04 -16.90
C PHE A 167 -8.05 -11.02 -16.44
N ILE A 168 -8.61 -11.23 -15.25
CA ILE A 168 -9.70 -10.42 -14.69
C ILE A 168 -9.16 -9.69 -13.47
N ASP A 169 -9.02 -8.37 -13.60
CA ASP A 169 -8.41 -7.53 -12.55
C ASP A 169 -9.47 -6.85 -11.68
N GLU A 170 -9.21 -6.80 -10.38
CA GLU A 170 -10.07 -6.25 -9.32
C GLU A 170 -11.45 -6.93 -9.22
N VAL A 171 -11.49 -8.26 -9.40
CA VAL A 171 -12.74 -9.04 -9.41
C VAL A 171 -13.55 -8.90 -8.11
N THR A 172 -12.91 -8.65 -6.99
CA THR A 172 -13.53 -8.45 -5.68
C THR A 172 -14.32 -7.14 -5.56
N LEU A 173 -14.33 -6.28 -6.59
CA LEU A 173 -15.22 -5.11 -6.67
C LEU A 173 -16.67 -5.50 -6.98
N MET A 174 -16.91 -6.70 -7.52
CA MET A 174 -18.28 -7.20 -7.75
C MET A 174 -18.87 -7.72 -6.44
N ASP A 175 -20.03 -7.21 -6.06
CA ASP A 175 -20.72 -7.61 -4.82
C ASP A 175 -21.13 -9.10 -4.83
N ASP A 176 -21.40 -9.68 -6.00
CA ASP A 176 -21.83 -11.07 -6.17
C ASP A 176 -20.67 -12.08 -6.38
N PHE A 177 -19.41 -11.62 -6.43
CA PHE A 177 -18.26 -12.47 -6.71
C PHE A 177 -18.11 -13.64 -5.73
N ILE A 178 -18.21 -13.38 -4.43
CA ILE A 178 -17.96 -14.39 -3.40
C ILE A 178 -18.94 -15.57 -3.55
N GLY A 179 -20.23 -15.30 -3.74
CA GLY A 179 -21.27 -16.35 -3.82
C GLY A 179 -21.42 -16.98 -5.20
N THR A 180 -20.72 -16.51 -6.24
CA THR A 180 -20.89 -16.99 -7.61
C THR A 180 -19.59 -17.35 -8.32
N SER A 181 -18.46 -17.24 -7.62
CA SER A 181 -17.12 -17.43 -8.19
C SER A 181 -16.87 -18.85 -8.75
N ALA A 182 -17.59 -19.87 -8.26
CA ALA A 182 -17.54 -21.23 -8.80
C ALA A 182 -17.84 -21.31 -10.30
N LEU A 183 -18.66 -20.40 -10.83
CA LEU A 183 -18.99 -20.36 -12.27
C LEU A 183 -17.76 -20.21 -13.17
N LEU A 184 -16.72 -19.49 -12.69
CA LEU A 184 -15.49 -19.32 -13.45
C LEU A 184 -14.74 -20.64 -13.62
N SER A 185 -14.73 -21.47 -12.60
CA SER A 185 -14.10 -22.79 -12.61
C SER A 185 -14.98 -23.81 -13.35
N ASP A 186 -16.23 -23.97 -12.92
CA ASP A 186 -17.12 -25.05 -13.36
C ASP A 186 -17.49 -24.95 -14.83
N LEU A 187 -17.60 -23.74 -15.36
CA LEU A 187 -17.90 -23.56 -16.78
C LEU A 187 -16.62 -23.32 -17.59
N PHE A 188 -15.94 -22.20 -17.37
CA PHE A 188 -14.94 -21.71 -18.31
C PHE A 188 -13.59 -22.39 -18.16
N ALA A 189 -13.11 -22.65 -16.93
CA ALA A 189 -11.86 -23.37 -16.75
C ALA A 189 -11.97 -24.83 -17.16
N THR A 190 -13.13 -25.46 -16.94
CA THR A 190 -13.43 -26.81 -17.41
C THR A 190 -13.52 -26.89 -18.94
N MET A 191 -13.95 -25.81 -19.61
CA MET A 191 -13.91 -25.69 -21.07
C MET A 191 -12.51 -25.42 -21.63
N GLY A 192 -11.48 -25.41 -20.81
CA GLY A 192 -10.07 -25.22 -21.20
C GLY A 192 -9.58 -23.79 -21.25
N MET A 193 -10.33 -22.80 -20.74
CA MET A 193 -9.85 -21.44 -20.57
C MET A 193 -8.93 -21.36 -19.35
N LYS A 194 -7.82 -20.66 -19.49
CA LYS A 194 -6.95 -20.29 -18.36
C LYS A 194 -7.40 -18.94 -17.81
N ILE A 195 -8.02 -18.96 -16.65
CA ILE A 195 -8.55 -17.78 -15.99
C ILE A 195 -7.66 -17.41 -14.80
N VAL A 196 -7.19 -16.17 -14.78
CA VAL A 196 -6.52 -15.57 -13.64
C VAL A 196 -7.36 -14.41 -13.16
N VAL A 197 -7.80 -14.46 -11.92
CA VAL A 197 -8.49 -13.34 -11.26
C VAL A 197 -7.53 -12.62 -10.34
N SER A 198 -7.68 -11.31 -10.20
CA SER A 198 -6.91 -10.55 -9.21
C SER A 198 -7.80 -9.60 -8.42
N GLY A 199 -7.32 -9.23 -7.24
CA GLY A 199 -7.97 -8.23 -6.39
C GLY A 199 -7.20 -7.97 -5.10
N THR A 200 -7.67 -6.97 -4.38
CA THR A 200 -7.04 -6.49 -3.14
C THR A 200 -7.75 -7.00 -1.88
N ASP A 201 -8.98 -7.48 -1.99
CA ASP A 201 -9.73 -8.02 -0.85
C ASP A 201 -9.33 -9.47 -0.56
N SER A 202 -8.27 -9.63 0.23
CA SER A 202 -7.76 -10.95 0.63
C SER A 202 -8.78 -11.75 1.44
N LEU A 203 -9.65 -11.09 2.19
CA LEU A 203 -10.71 -11.75 2.95
C LEU A 203 -11.77 -12.30 2.01
N GLY A 204 -12.22 -11.50 1.01
CA GLY A 204 -13.18 -11.96 0.00
C GLY A 204 -12.67 -13.19 -0.76
N PHE A 205 -11.38 -13.22 -1.12
CA PHE A 205 -10.79 -14.41 -1.74
C PHE A 205 -10.69 -15.61 -0.80
N ALA A 206 -10.34 -15.39 0.47
CA ALA A 206 -10.30 -16.47 1.44
C ALA A 206 -11.67 -17.12 1.64
N MET A 207 -12.74 -16.31 1.61
CA MET A 207 -14.12 -16.78 1.71
C MET A 207 -14.56 -17.52 0.44
N ALA A 208 -14.37 -16.89 -0.73
CA ALA A 208 -14.67 -17.53 -2.00
C ALA A 208 -13.94 -18.89 -2.13
N ASN A 209 -12.67 -18.95 -1.69
CA ASN A 209 -11.90 -20.18 -1.73
C ASN A 209 -12.41 -21.25 -0.76
N ARG A 210 -12.94 -20.85 0.41
CA ARG A 210 -13.49 -21.81 1.38
C ARG A 210 -14.83 -22.37 0.93
N ASP A 211 -15.71 -21.52 0.39
CA ASP A 211 -17.11 -21.85 0.18
C ASP A 211 -17.36 -22.29 -1.28
N GLU A 212 -16.95 -21.53 -2.28
CA GLU A 212 -17.28 -21.74 -3.68
C GLU A 212 -16.12 -22.35 -4.50
N LEU A 213 -14.90 -21.98 -4.21
CA LEU A 213 -13.71 -22.36 -4.98
C LEU A 213 -12.85 -23.44 -4.30
N TYR A 214 -13.41 -24.17 -3.34
CA TYR A 214 -12.71 -25.26 -2.67
C TYR A 214 -12.20 -26.29 -3.70
N ASP A 215 -10.87 -26.53 -3.70
CA ASP A 215 -10.14 -27.37 -4.68
C ASP A 215 -10.25 -26.94 -6.16
N ARG A 216 -10.86 -25.76 -6.45
CA ARG A 216 -11.02 -25.21 -7.81
C ARG A 216 -10.14 -24.00 -8.06
N ASN A 217 -9.26 -23.66 -7.12
CA ASN A 217 -8.49 -22.45 -7.12
C ASN A 217 -7.02 -22.70 -6.76
N ILE A 218 -6.12 -21.98 -7.41
CA ILE A 218 -4.71 -21.89 -7.04
C ILE A 218 -4.44 -20.47 -6.57
N MET A 219 -4.24 -20.35 -5.26
CA MET A 219 -3.99 -19.07 -4.61
C MET A 219 -2.53 -18.64 -4.82
N ILE A 220 -2.33 -17.46 -5.42
CA ILE A 220 -1.03 -16.85 -5.65
C ILE A 220 -0.99 -15.54 -4.85
N HIS A 221 -0.28 -15.57 -3.74
CA HIS A 221 -0.18 -14.43 -2.87
C HIS A 221 0.97 -13.51 -3.27
N THR A 222 0.70 -12.22 -3.48
CA THR A 222 1.76 -11.24 -3.75
C THR A 222 2.51 -10.81 -2.50
N SER A 223 2.43 -11.51 -1.42
CA SER A 223 3.04 -11.31 -0.10
C SER A 223 3.76 -9.95 0.14
N PHE A 224 4.24 -9.67 1.32
CA PHE A 224 5.01 -8.45 1.57
C PHE A 224 6.29 -8.40 0.70
N ILE A 225 6.76 -7.17 0.43
CA ILE A 225 7.95 -6.91 -0.39
C ILE A 225 9.14 -6.86 0.56
N SER A 226 10.01 -7.88 0.50
CA SER A 226 11.22 -7.94 1.30
C SER A 226 12.28 -6.94 0.79
N PHE A 227 13.28 -6.61 1.62
CA PHE A 227 14.35 -5.69 1.22
C PHE A 227 15.07 -6.16 -0.04
N ARG A 228 15.41 -7.45 -0.12
CA ARG A 228 16.08 -8.02 -1.29
C ARG A 228 15.25 -7.88 -2.57
N GLU A 229 13.95 -8.16 -2.47
CA GLU A 229 13.04 -7.99 -3.59
C GLU A 229 12.86 -6.51 -3.96
N TYR A 230 12.72 -5.62 -2.97
CA TYR A 230 12.61 -4.18 -3.15
C TYR A 230 13.85 -3.59 -3.83
N ALA A 231 15.03 -3.93 -3.33
CA ALA A 231 16.31 -3.50 -3.90
C ALA A 231 16.44 -3.91 -5.37
N ARG A 232 16.11 -5.16 -5.69
CA ARG A 232 16.14 -5.69 -7.04
C ARG A 232 15.14 -5.00 -7.97
N LEU A 233 13.89 -4.80 -7.51
CA LEU A 233 12.83 -4.26 -8.35
C LEU A 233 13.01 -2.77 -8.66
N LEU A 234 13.52 -2.00 -7.70
CA LEU A 234 13.61 -0.54 -7.79
C LEU A 234 15.05 -0.03 -8.03
N GLY A 235 16.06 -0.92 -7.98
CA GLY A 235 17.46 -0.53 -8.06
C GLY A 235 17.97 0.22 -6.84
N ILE A 236 17.33 0.04 -5.68
CA ILE A 236 17.65 0.73 -4.42
C ILE A 236 18.31 -0.25 -3.47
N ASP A 237 19.62 -0.11 -3.25
CA ASP A 237 20.42 -0.97 -2.38
C ASP A 237 20.59 -0.43 -0.94
N SER A 238 20.02 0.73 -0.65
CA SER A 238 20.07 1.36 0.67
C SER A 238 19.00 0.82 1.61
N VAL A 239 19.43 0.22 2.73
CA VAL A 239 18.53 -0.24 3.80
C VAL A 239 17.80 0.95 4.45
N ASP A 240 18.45 2.10 4.58
CA ASP A 240 17.83 3.32 5.11
C ASP A 240 16.65 3.76 4.25
N LYS A 241 16.80 3.76 2.92
CA LYS A 241 15.70 4.06 2.01
C LYS A 241 14.57 3.03 2.10
N TYR A 242 14.89 1.76 2.30
CA TYR A 242 13.87 0.74 2.53
C TYR A 242 13.15 0.91 3.87
N ILE A 243 13.85 1.32 4.93
CA ILE A 243 13.22 1.66 6.21
C ILE A 243 12.26 2.84 6.06
N GLU A 244 12.64 3.85 5.29
CA GLU A 244 11.85 5.08 5.14
C GLU A 244 10.65 4.92 4.18
N TYR A 245 10.78 4.12 3.13
CA TYR A 245 9.79 4.06 2.03
C TYR A 245 9.33 2.65 1.66
N GLY A 246 9.92 1.62 2.25
CA GLY A 246 9.66 0.23 1.89
C GLY A 246 8.26 -0.26 2.28
N GLY A 247 7.84 -1.32 1.60
CA GLY A 247 6.57 -2.00 1.80
C GLY A 247 5.57 -1.88 0.65
N THR A 248 5.73 -0.87 -0.22
CA THR A 248 4.94 -0.72 -1.45
C THR A 248 5.83 -0.52 -2.66
N LEU A 249 5.32 -0.88 -3.85
CA LEU A 249 5.95 -0.57 -5.13
C LEU A 249 5.25 0.64 -5.73
N LYS A 250 5.92 1.78 -5.74
CA LYS A 250 5.50 2.91 -6.52
C LYS A 250 6.46 3.05 -7.70
N MET A 251 5.92 3.01 -8.91
CA MET A 251 6.71 2.85 -10.12
C MET A 251 6.81 4.10 -10.98
N GLU A 252 6.19 5.20 -10.61
CA GLU A 252 6.24 6.43 -11.43
C GLU A 252 7.11 7.49 -10.76
N ASN A 253 8.18 7.87 -11.48
CA ASN A 253 9.04 9.05 -11.24
C ASN A 253 9.39 9.31 -9.77
N MET A 254 9.86 8.29 -9.09
CA MET A 254 10.43 8.46 -7.76
C MET A 254 11.85 9.01 -7.90
N ASP A 255 11.98 10.30 -8.07
CA ASP A 255 13.20 10.99 -7.70
C ASP A 255 13.11 11.30 -6.21
N PHE A 256 13.67 10.39 -5.40
CA PHE A 256 13.69 10.53 -3.94
C PHE A 256 14.55 11.71 -3.47
N ASP A 257 15.37 12.25 -4.34
CA ASP A 257 16.31 13.31 -4.05
C ASP A 257 15.81 14.68 -4.53
N ASP A 258 14.66 14.76 -5.21
CA ASP A 258 14.03 16.02 -5.62
C ASP A 258 13.08 16.55 -4.54
N PRO A 259 13.48 17.57 -3.75
CA PRO A 259 12.64 18.16 -2.73
C PRO A 259 11.41 18.89 -3.28
N ASP A 260 11.38 19.20 -4.58
CA ASP A 260 10.26 19.85 -5.27
C ASP A 260 9.32 18.88 -5.99
N SER A 261 9.66 17.58 -6.03
CA SER A 261 8.71 16.59 -6.52
C SER A 261 7.48 16.60 -5.62
N THR A 262 6.31 16.79 -6.21
CA THR A 262 5.02 16.76 -5.50
C THR A 262 4.76 15.34 -4.99
N PHE A 263 5.31 15.03 -3.83
CA PHE A 263 5.22 13.74 -3.13
C PHE A 263 3.81 13.42 -2.61
N ASP A 264 2.76 14.00 -3.17
CA ASP A 264 1.37 13.72 -2.79
C ASP A 264 1.02 12.24 -2.88
N ASP A 265 1.93 11.45 -3.44
CA ASP A 265 1.71 10.06 -3.77
C ASP A 265 2.60 9.04 -3.04
N VAL A 266 3.56 9.43 -2.20
CA VAL A 266 4.34 8.49 -1.39
C VAL A 266 3.47 7.96 -0.26
N SER A 267 3.39 6.62 -0.13
CA SER A 267 2.47 5.98 0.83
C SER A 267 2.80 6.28 2.29
N PHE A 268 4.06 6.61 2.60
CA PHE A 268 4.57 6.67 3.98
C PHE A 268 5.46 7.89 4.23
N ARG A 269 5.15 9.04 3.65
CA ARG A 269 5.91 10.27 3.88
C ARG A 269 5.77 10.79 5.32
N ASP A 270 4.55 10.77 5.83
CA ASP A 270 4.14 11.32 7.12
C ASP A 270 2.94 10.54 7.68
N ASP A 271 2.44 10.97 8.84
CA ASP A 271 1.31 10.35 9.54
C ASP A 271 0.01 10.44 8.71
N GLU A 272 -0.20 11.55 8.00
CA GLU A 272 -1.40 11.77 7.18
C GLU A 272 -1.43 10.84 5.96
N SER A 273 -0.33 10.74 5.21
CA SER A 273 -0.22 9.83 4.06
C SER A 273 -0.32 8.37 4.49
N THR A 274 0.22 8.03 5.65
CA THR A 274 0.10 6.69 6.26
C THR A 274 -1.35 6.38 6.62
N ARG A 275 -2.08 7.32 7.23
CA ARG A 275 -3.51 7.19 7.54
C ARG A 275 -4.35 7.02 6.26
N LYS A 276 -4.07 7.79 5.22
CA LYS A 276 -4.71 7.66 3.91
C LYS A 276 -4.45 6.29 3.28
N TYR A 277 -3.25 5.74 3.45
CA TYR A 277 -2.95 4.39 3.00
C TYR A 277 -3.76 3.34 3.79
N ILE A 278 -3.84 3.46 5.12
CA ILE A 278 -4.66 2.57 5.96
C ILE A 278 -6.12 2.61 5.51
N ASP A 279 -6.69 3.80 5.29
CA ASP A 279 -8.05 3.94 4.80
C ASP A 279 -8.25 3.25 3.44
N THR A 280 -7.38 3.55 2.46
CA THR A 280 -7.58 3.14 1.07
C THR A 280 -7.14 1.70 0.78
N ALA A 281 -6.11 1.21 1.45
CA ALA A 281 -5.49 -0.09 1.15
C ALA A 281 -5.88 -1.19 2.14
N ILE A 282 -6.38 -0.83 3.33
CA ILE A 282 -6.75 -1.79 4.37
C ILE A 282 -8.25 -1.73 4.63
N SER A 283 -8.77 -0.58 5.07
CA SER A 283 -10.17 -0.47 5.51
C SER A 283 -11.17 -0.62 4.37
N ARG A 284 -10.93 0.02 3.22
CA ARG A 284 -11.85 -0.06 2.08
C ARG A 284 -11.85 -1.42 1.39
N ASN A 285 -10.77 -2.17 1.49
CA ASN A 285 -10.73 -3.51 0.90
C ASN A 285 -11.67 -4.47 1.59
N ILE A 286 -11.79 -4.40 2.92
CA ILE A 286 -12.69 -5.29 3.67
C ILE A 286 -14.17 -4.92 3.48
N GLN A 287 -14.50 -3.70 3.06
CA GLN A 287 -15.89 -3.23 2.95
C GLN A 287 -16.73 -4.07 1.99
N HIS A 288 -16.16 -4.51 0.87
CA HIS A 288 -16.87 -5.38 -0.08
C HIS A 288 -17.18 -6.75 0.51
N SER A 289 -16.23 -7.34 1.22
CA SER A 289 -16.43 -8.61 1.91
C SER A 289 -17.49 -8.51 3.02
N LEU A 290 -17.54 -7.39 3.74
CA LEU A 290 -18.50 -7.19 4.86
C LEU A 290 -19.96 -7.03 4.41
N LYS A 291 -20.21 -6.73 3.15
CA LYS A 291 -21.57 -6.66 2.59
C LYS A 291 -22.18 -8.03 2.33
N ASN A 292 -21.39 -9.08 2.28
CA ASN A 292 -21.87 -10.42 1.99
C ASN A 292 -22.39 -11.11 3.26
N ASP A 293 -23.64 -11.56 3.25
CA ASP A 293 -24.31 -12.18 4.40
C ASP A 293 -23.75 -13.56 4.80
N SER A 294 -22.92 -14.19 3.95
CA SER A 294 -22.26 -15.49 4.22
C SER A 294 -21.20 -15.41 5.33
N PHE A 295 -21.01 -14.29 5.97
CA PHE A 295 -19.90 -14.03 6.88
C PHE A 295 -19.90 -14.86 8.16
N GLY A 296 -20.97 -15.46 8.57
CA GLY A 296 -21.05 -16.17 9.83
C GLY A 296 -20.52 -15.33 11.01
N GLU A 297 -20.59 -15.85 12.22
CA GLU A 297 -20.22 -15.16 13.47
C GLU A 297 -18.78 -14.58 13.52
N TYR A 298 -17.90 -14.96 12.57
CA TYR A 298 -16.47 -14.70 12.68
C TYR A 298 -16.06 -13.24 12.54
N PHE A 299 -16.79 -12.43 11.75
CA PHE A 299 -16.47 -11.01 11.50
C PHE A 299 -17.64 -10.06 11.80
N ASN A 300 -18.67 -10.49 12.53
CA ASN A 300 -19.81 -9.66 12.88
C ASN A 300 -19.41 -8.32 13.51
N GLN A 301 -18.36 -8.32 14.32
CA GLN A 301 -17.88 -7.10 14.96
C GLN A 301 -17.22 -6.12 13.98
N LEU A 302 -16.50 -6.61 12.96
CA LEU A 302 -15.99 -5.72 11.91
C LEU A 302 -17.12 -5.12 11.09
N ARG A 303 -18.20 -5.87 10.87
CA ARG A 303 -19.43 -5.40 10.22
C ARG A 303 -20.11 -4.32 11.07
N GLU A 304 -20.24 -4.53 12.37
CA GLU A 304 -20.80 -3.50 13.28
C GLU A 304 -19.97 -2.22 13.27
N LEU A 305 -18.64 -2.31 13.25
CA LEU A 305 -17.76 -1.16 13.14
C LEU A 305 -17.93 -0.45 11.79
N TYR A 306 -18.11 -1.21 10.72
CA TYR A 306 -18.38 -0.67 9.39
C TYR A 306 -19.70 0.07 9.32
N GLU A 307 -20.78 -0.53 9.83
CA GLU A 307 -22.14 0.06 9.86
C GLU A 307 -22.17 1.34 10.71
N LYS A 308 -21.36 1.42 11.77
CA LYS A 308 -21.18 2.62 12.60
C LYS A 308 -20.26 3.67 11.97
N GLY A 309 -19.62 3.39 10.82
CA GLY A 309 -18.64 4.27 10.19
C GLY A 309 -17.29 4.36 10.93
N GLU A 310 -17.04 3.49 11.91
CA GLU A 310 -15.86 3.54 12.79
C GLU A 310 -14.74 2.56 12.40
N LEU A 311 -14.97 1.71 11.41
CA LEU A 311 -14.01 0.65 11.05
C LEU A 311 -12.61 1.21 10.73
N THR A 312 -12.55 2.26 9.91
CA THR A 312 -11.26 2.90 9.55
C THR A 312 -10.54 3.46 10.76
N ASN A 313 -11.27 4.16 11.64
CA ASN A 313 -10.72 4.77 12.85
C ASN A 313 -10.17 3.71 13.79
N VAL A 314 -10.88 2.59 13.98
CA VAL A 314 -10.45 1.49 14.85
C VAL A 314 -9.24 0.76 14.28
N ILE A 315 -9.22 0.47 12.97
CA ILE A 315 -8.04 -0.14 12.32
C ILE A 315 -6.84 0.78 12.46
N ASN A 316 -7.00 2.07 12.16
CA ASN A 316 -5.94 3.07 12.27
C ASN A 316 -5.39 3.12 13.70
N ARG A 317 -6.26 3.21 14.70
CA ARG A 317 -5.87 3.20 16.11
C ARG A 317 -5.07 1.95 16.50
N ILE A 318 -5.49 0.76 16.06
CA ILE A 318 -4.78 -0.49 16.37
C ILE A 318 -3.40 -0.50 15.73
N VAL A 319 -3.29 -0.10 14.45
CA VAL A 319 -2.01 0.00 13.73
C VAL A 319 -1.09 1.01 14.40
N GLN A 320 -1.60 2.18 14.77
CA GLN A 320 -0.82 3.20 15.48
C GLN A 320 -0.37 2.69 16.85
N ASN A 321 -1.27 2.11 17.63
CA ASN A 321 -0.94 1.57 18.97
C ASN A 321 0.18 0.53 18.93
N MET A 322 0.17 -0.37 17.91
CA MET A 322 1.24 -1.34 17.74
C MET A 322 2.60 -0.65 17.47
N ASN A 323 2.60 0.41 16.67
CA ASN A 323 3.82 1.15 16.33
C ASN A 323 4.27 2.08 17.47
N HIS A 324 3.36 2.65 18.24
CA HIS A 324 3.67 3.40 19.46
C HIS A 324 4.33 2.50 20.52
N ARG A 325 3.78 1.30 20.75
CA ARG A 325 4.39 0.31 21.66
C ARG A 325 5.79 -0.09 21.19
N PHE A 326 5.99 -0.24 19.90
CA PHE A 326 7.31 -0.48 19.31
C PHE A 326 8.28 0.65 19.66
N LEU A 327 7.93 1.91 19.41
CA LEU A 327 8.78 3.06 19.74
C LEU A 327 9.11 3.12 21.24
N LEU A 328 8.11 2.94 22.11
CA LEU A 328 8.31 2.94 23.56
C LEU A 328 9.25 1.80 24.00
N SER A 329 9.20 0.62 23.36
CA SER A 329 10.12 -0.48 23.65
C SER A 329 11.55 -0.15 23.22
N VAL A 330 11.73 0.46 22.04
CA VAL A 330 13.04 0.90 21.56
C VAL A 330 13.68 1.90 22.54
N ILE A 331 12.92 2.91 22.96
CA ILE A 331 13.42 3.92 23.92
C ILE A 331 13.79 3.25 25.25
N ARG A 332 12.96 2.36 25.78
CA ARG A 332 13.24 1.66 27.03
C ARG A 332 14.48 0.76 26.97
N GLU A 333 14.72 0.11 25.84
CA GLU A 333 15.79 -0.87 25.69
C GLU A 333 17.12 -0.24 25.25
N LYS A 334 17.08 0.72 24.36
CA LYS A 334 18.27 1.24 23.66
C LYS A 334 18.66 2.65 24.09
N PHE A 335 17.69 3.48 24.51
CA PHE A 335 17.96 4.86 24.89
C PHE A 335 18.36 4.94 26.36
N LYS A 336 19.64 5.16 26.62
CA LYS A 336 20.17 5.32 27.99
C LYS A 336 20.75 6.71 28.16
N SER A 337 20.47 7.34 29.28
CA SER A 337 21.03 8.65 29.61
C SER A 337 22.57 8.66 29.63
N SER A 338 23.22 7.52 29.87
CA SER A 338 24.67 7.34 29.78
C SER A 338 25.25 7.56 28.37
N ASP A 339 24.44 7.36 27.32
CA ASP A 339 24.88 7.56 25.92
C ASP A 339 25.09 9.04 25.60
N PHE A 340 24.47 9.94 26.34
CA PHE A 340 24.70 11.38 26.25
C PHE A 340 26.08 11.80 26.77
N GLY A 341 26.72 10.98 27.59
CA GLY A 341 28.09 11.25 28.05
C GLY A 341 29.12 11.27 26.91
N SER A 342 29.00 10.37 25.97
CA SER A 342 29.89 10.29 24.79
C SER A 342 29.60 11.41 23.79
N ALA A 343 28.32 11.68 23.52
CA ALA A 343 27.90 12.77 22.66
C ALA A 343 28.24 14.14 23.23
N ARG A 344 28.13 14.30 24.56
CA ARG A 344 28.60 15.49 25.28
C ARG A 344 30.09 15.72 25.07
N ASN A 345 30.94 14.70 25.13
CA ASN A 345 32.38 14.84 24.92
C ASN A 345 32.70 15.30 23.50
N LEU A 346 31.89 14.85 22.50
CA LEU A 346 31.99 15.36 21.13
C LEU A 346 31.49 16.82 21.00
N LEU A 347 30.37 17.16 21.64
CA LEU A 347 29.81 18.50 21.61
C LEU A 347 30.63 19.48 22.44
N LEU A 348 31.33 19.05 23.51
CA LEU A 348 32.27 19.88 24.29
C LEU A 348 33.50 20.31 23.49
N HIS A 349 33.85 19.55 22.45
CA HIS A 349 34.93 19.91 21.54
C HIS A 349 34.56 21.12 20.65
N ASP A 350 33.26 21.29 20.37
CA ASP A 350 32.75 22.27 19.40
C ASP A 350 31.90 23.41 20.02
N LEU A 351 31.53 23.35 21.32
CA LEU A 351 30.65 24.32 21.96
C LEU A 351 31.24 24.94 23.26
N PRO A 352 30.90 26.21 23.57
CA PRO A 352 31.30 26.86 24.85
C PRO A 352 30.78 26.07 26.06
N HIS A 353 31.59 26.00 27.11
CA HIS A 353 31.37 25.23 28.36
C HIS A 353 30.01 25.42 29.04
N GLU A 354 29.33 26.54 28.84
CA GLU A 354 28.01 26.81 29.45
C GLU A 354 26.85 26.01 28.89
N ARG A 355 26.97 25.46 27.68
CA ARG A 355 25.93 24.63 27.03
C ARG A 355 26.02 23.14 27.33
N ALA A 356 27.13 22.70 27.86
CA ALA A 356 27.34 21.25 28.16
C ALA A 356 26.54 20.74 29.36
N HIS A 357 26.05 21.63 30.22
CA HIS A 357 25.24 21.25 31.39
C HIS A 357 23.83 20.80 31.02
N VAL A 358 23.29 21.26 29.87
CA VAL A 358 21.88 21.01 29.48
C VAL A 358 21.63 19.59 29.06
N LEU A 359 22.60 18.89 28.46
CA LEU A 359 22.46 17.48 28.05
C LEU A 359 22.42 16.48 29.23
N TYR A 360 22.84 16.89 30.45
CA TYR A 360 22.76 16.03 31.62
C TYR A 360 21.34 15.83 32.16
N ASP A 361 20.43 16.77 31.87
CA ASP A 361 19.08 16.79 32.41
C ASP A 361 18.08 15.97 31.59
N VAL A 362 18.54 15.34 30.49
CA VAL A 362 17.65 14.50 29.69
C VAL A 362 17.45 13.14 30.39
N ASN A 363 16.29 12.96 30.98
CA ASN A 363 15.90 11.75 31.68
C ASN A 363 15.08 10.84 30.73
N GLU A 364 15.55 9.60 30.58
CA GLU A 364 14.89 8.56 29.79
C GLU A 364 13.42 8.34 30.22
N GLN A 365 13.19 8.29 31.53
CA GLN A 365 11.85 8.09 32.08
C GLN A 365 10.91 9.24 31.73
N GLU A 366 11.41 10.46 31.73
CA GLU A 366 10.62 11.64 31.38
C GLU A 366 10.26 11.66 29.90
N ILE A 367 11.17 11.26 29.00
CA ILE A 367 10.88 11.06 27.58
C ILE A 367 9.77 10.03 27.41
N LEU A 368 9.87 8.89 28.09
CA LEU A 368 8.85 7.85 28.02
C LEU A 368 7.49 8.32 28.54
N ASP A 369 7.45 9.06 29.64
CA ASP A 369 6.19 9.53 30.22
C ASP A 369 5.54 10.62 29.37
N ARG A 370 6.33 11.53 28.77
CA ARG A 370 5.84 12.52 27.80
C ARG A 370 5.29 11.87 26.55
N LEU A 371 6.01 10.89 25.99
CA LEU A 371 5.50 10.13 24.82
C LEU A 371 4.19 9.41 25.14
N LYS A 372 4.05 8.79 26.32
CA LYS A 372 2.77 8.19 26.74
C LYS A 372 1.66 9.23 26.78
N THR A 373 1.90 10.41 27.35
CA THR A 373 0.92 11.48 27.40
C THR A 373 0.48 11.92 25.99
N ILE A 374 1.44 12.10 25.07
CA ILE A 374 1.15 12.45 23.67
C ILE A 374 0.31 11.36 23.00
N ILE A 375 0.66 10.09 23.21
CA ILE A 375 -0.09 8.93 22.70
C ILE A 375 -1.52 8.94 23.24
N GLU A 376 -1.71 9.09 24.55
CA GLU A 376 -3.02 9.10 25.18
C GLU A 376 -3.92 10.23 24.64
N VAL A 377 -3.37 11.40 24.40
CA VAL A 377 -4.10 12.54 23.82
C VAL A 377 -4.52 12.22 22.37
N LYS A 378 -3.61 11.66 21.57
CA LYS A 378 -3.94 11.24 20.21
C LYS A 378 -5.04 10.16 20.21
N GLU A 379 -4.93 9.14 21.04
CA GLU A 379 -5.87 8.03 21.12
C GLU A 379 -7.29 8.45 21.52
N ARG A 380 -7.44 9.44 22.41
CA ARG A 380 -8.74 9.97 22.79
C ARG A 380 -9.48 10.66 21.66
N ASN A 381 -8.75 11.23 20.72
CA ASN A 381 -9.31 12.01 19.61
C ASN A 381 -9.64 11.17 18.37
N GLU A 382 -9.21 9.90 18.31
CA GLU A 382 -9.27 9.11 17.08
C GLU A 382 -10.55 8.27 16.92
N THR A 383 -11.21 7.85 17.99
CA THR A 383 -12.38 6.98 17.93
C THR A 383 -13.49 7.48 18.84
N ALA A 384 -14.73 7.43 18.34
CA ALA A 384 -15.94 7.73 19.14
C ALA A 384 -16.41 6.53 19.97
N ILE A 385 -15.83 5.35 19.75
CA ILE A 385 -16.22 4.09 20.42
C ILE A 385 -15.05 3.52 21.22
N GLU A 386 -15.38 2.74 22.25
CA GLU A 386 -14.41 1.96 23.00
C GLU A 386 -13.92 0.77 22.19
N VAL A 387 -12.60 0.63 22.03
CA VAL A 387 -11.97 -0.48 21.32
C VAL A 387 -11.79 -1.65 22.28
N THR A 388 -12.53 -2.73 22.05
CA THR A 388 -12.49 -3.96 22.88
C THR A 388 -11.35 -4.88 22.46
N GLU A 389 -10.94 -5.81 23.34
CA GLU A 389 -9.94 -6.84 23.03
C GLU A 389 -10.36 -7.71 21.82
N ASP A 390 -11.64 -7.97 21.67
CA ASP A 390 -12.17 -8.75 20.55
C ASP A 390 -12.07 -7.98 19.22
N HIS A 391 -12.27 -6.67 19.21
CA HIS A 391 -11.95 -5.83 18.06
C HIS A 391 -10.48 -5.94 17.67
N ILE A 392 -9.57 -5.89 18.65
CA ILE A 392 -8.13 -5.99 18.43
C ILE A 392 -7.76 -7.35 17.83
N GLU A 393 -8.30 -8.45 18.36
CA GLU A 393 -8.02 -9.80 17.87
C GLU A 393 -8.50 -9.99 16.42
N LYS A 394 -9.73 -9.60 16.10
CA LYS A 394 -10.31 -9.72 14.75
C LYS A 394 -9.53 -8.87 13.73
N ILE A 395 -9.20 -7.64 14.09
CA ILE A 395 -8.44 -6.75 13.21
C ILE A 395 -7.01 -7.29 13.02
N LYS A 396 -6.32 -7.70 14.08
CA LYS A 396 -4.99 -8.32 13.93
C LYS A 396 -5.02 -9.53 12.99
N LYS A 397 -6.01 -10.41 13.13
CA LYS A 397 -6.17 -11.54 12.23
C LYS A 397 -6.34 -11.11 10.79
N TYR A 398 -7.11 -10.07 10.53
CA TYR A 398 -7.24 -9.50 9.19
C TYR A 398 -5.91 -8.93 8.68
N LEU A 399 -5.15 -8.22 9.52
CA LEU A 399 -3.83 -7.70 9.17
C LEU A 399 -2.80 -8.82 8.85
N PHE A 400 -2.89 -9.97 9.51
CA PHE A 400 -2.12 -11.17 9.15
C PHE A 400 -2.53 -11.74 7.78
N MET A 401 -3.82 -11.77 7.47
CA MET A 401 -4.30 -12.22 6.16
C MET A 401 -3.83 -11.32 5.01
N LEU A 402 -3.56 -10.06 5.30
CA LEU A 402 -3.00 -9.09 4.36
C LEU A 402 -1.46 -9.15 4.27
N ASP A 403 -0.78 -9.99 5.06
CA ASP A 403 0.69 -9.93 5.27
C ASP A 403 1.20 -8.55 5.72
N LEU A 404 0.36 -7.75 6.37
CA LEU A 404 0.79 -6.53 7.03
C LEU A 404 1.48 -6.84 8.36
N LEU A 405 1.03 -7.92 9.01
CA LEU A 405 1.67 -8.53 10.16
C LEU A 405 2.20 -9.91 9.79
N VAL A 406 3.38 -10.24 10.29
CA VAL A 406 4.05 -11.53 10.08
C VAL A 406 4.49 -12.07 11.42
N ASP A 407 4.08 -13.30 11.76
CA ASP A 407 4.58 -13.99 12.96
C ASP A 407 5.91 -14.66 12.66
N CYS A 408 6.91 -14.33 13.47
CA CYS A 408 8.22 -14.96 13.48
C CYS A 408 8.42 -15.69 14.80
N THR A 409 8.87 -16.95 14.74
CA THR A 409 9.25 -17.71 15.91
C THR A 409 10.75 -17.93 15.90
N GLU A 410 11.45 -17.38 16.87
CA GLU A 410 12.85 -17.61 17.09
C GLU A 410 13.01 -18.74 18.10
N ARG A 411 13.81 -19.75 17.77
CA ARG A 411 14.09 -20.90 18.64
C ARG A 411 15.52 -20.82 19.13
N TYR A 412 15.70 -20.86 20.43
CA TYR A 412 17.00 -20.88 21.07
C TYR A 412 17.32 -22.30 21.52
N GLU A 413 18.54 -22.73 21.27
CA GLU A 413 18.99 -24.11 21.59
C GLU A 413 18.84 -24.47 23.08
N HIS A 414 18.92 -23.48 23.99
CA HIS A 414 18.88 -23.68 25.43
C HIS A 414 17.89 -22.77 26.20
N ARG A 415 17.10 -21.91 25.50
CA ARG A 415 16.25 -20.90 26.15
C ARG A 415 14.77 -20.95 25.76
N GLY A 416 14.36 -21.99 25.02
CA GLY A 416 12.97 -22.07 24.53
C GLY A 416 12.73 -21.36 23.22
N GLN A 417 11.54 -20.80 23.01
CA GLN A 417 11.18 -20.05 21.81
C GLN A 417 10.62 -18.69 22.17
N SER A 418 10.89 -17.70 21.34
CA SER A 418 10.29 -16.36 21.37
C SER A 418 9.44 -16.14 20.11
N ASN A 419 8.22 -15.64 20.28
CA ASN A 419 7.34 -15.30 19.18
C ASN A 419 7.31 -13.78 19.01
N TYR A 420 7.52 -13.32 17.79
CA TYR A 420 7.51 -11.91 17.42
C TYR A 420 6.43 -11.67 16.38
N THR A 421 5.63 -10.65 16.58
CA THR A 421 4.75 -10.12 15.54
C THR A 421 5.44 -8.93 14.88
N LEU A 422 5.85 -9.10 13.63
CA LEU A 422 6.59 -8.12 12.85
C LEU A 422 5.65 -7.34 11.93
N PHE A 423 5.96 -6.08 11.71
CA PHE A 423 5.25 -5.24 10.76
C PHE A 423 5.95 -5.29 9.41
N ALA A 424 5.27 -5.78 8.38
CA ALA A 424 5.89 -6.08 7.09
C ALA A 424 6.08 -4.86 6.17
N GLN A 425 5.64 -3.67 6.62
CA GLN A 425 5.82 -2.42 5.88
C GLN A 425 6.68 -1.44 6.70
N PRO A 426 8.00 -1.45 6.50
CA PRO A 426 8.91 -0.63 7.29
C PRO A 426 8.63 0.87 7.13
N GLY A 427 8.35 1.36 5.92
CA GLY A 427 8.04 2.77 5.70
C GLY A 427 6.86 3.28 6.52
N MET A 428 5.79 2.49 6.66
CA MET A 428 4.66 2.83 7.52
C MET A 428 5.08 2.92 9.00
N ARG A 429 5.82 1.93 9.49
CA ARG A 429 6.32 1.92 10.88
C ARG A 429 7.21 3.11 11.19
N TYR A 430 8.14 3.41 10.27
CA TYR A 430 9.06 4.53 10.43
C TYR A 430 8.34 5.87 10.40
N ALA A 431 7.39 6.08 9.49
CA ALA A 431 6.61 7.32 9.40
C ALA A 431 5.84 7.61 10.69
N ILE A 432 5.19 6.59 11.28
CA ILE A 432 4.46 6.73 12.55
C ILE A 432 5.44 7.03 13.71
N ALA A 433 6.57 6.32 13.79
CA ALA A 433 7.58 6.58 14.81
C ALA A 433 8.17 7.98 14.68
N LYS A 434 8.51 8.42 13.47
CA LYS A 434 9.02 9.74 13.16
C LYS A 434 8.04 10.84 13.57
N ALA A 435 6.76 10.70 13.22
CA ALA A 435 5.72 11.67 13.60
C ALA A 435 5.60 11.83 15.12
N LEU A 436 5.71 10.74 15.88
CA LEU A 436 5.65 10.78 17.34
C LEU A 436 6.89 11.43 17.96
N VAL A 437 8.09 11.17 17.41
CA VAL A 437 9.34 11.79 17.86
C VAL A 437 9.33 13.29 17.58
N TYR A 438 8.82 13.74 16.44
CA TYR A 438 8.66 15.17 16.15
C TYR A 438 7.61 15.84 17.05
N ALA A 439 6.52 15.15 17.38
CA ALA A 439 5.54 15.65 18.35
C ALA A 439 6.16 15.82 19.75
N LEU A 440 7.03 14.88 20.18
CA LEU A 440 7.81 15.02 21.41
C LEU A 440 8.70 16.28 21.41
N ALA A 441 9.37 16.58 20.31
CA ALA A 441 10.22 17.75 20.18
C ALA A 441 9.46 19.10 20.28
N GLN A 442 8.14 19.07 20.03
CA GLN A 442 7.25 20.23 20.16
C GLN A 442 6.56 20.31 21.53
N ASP A 443 6.71 19.28 22.39
CA ASP A 443 6.14 19.26 23.73
C ASP A 443 6.75 20.36 24.61
N GLU A 444 5.98 20.88 25.57
CA GLU A 444 6.38 21.97 26.47
C GLU A 444 7.72 21.70 27.18
N TYR A 445 7.99 20.46 27.53
CA TYR A 445 9.24 20.04 28.17
C TYR A 445 10.47 20.31 27.29
N PHE A 446 10.32 20.12 25.97
CA PHE A 446 11.40 20.34 25.01
C PHE A 446 11.37 21.77 24.40
N ALA A 447 10.25 22.48 24.50
CA ALA A 447 10.04 23.79 23.83
C ALA A 447 11.10 24.81 24.18
N THR A 448 11.59 24.80 25.41
CA THR A 448 12.61 25.74 25.92
C THR A 448 14.04 25.33 25.58
N ARG A 449 14.28 24.14 25.03
CA ARG A 449 15.62 23.63 24.71
C ARG A 449 16.13 24.23 23.39
N PRO A 450 17.47 24.43 23.26
CA PRO A 450 18.08 24.84 22.01
C PRO A 450 17.73 23.88 20.86
N GLU A 451 17.55 24.40 19.64
CA GLU A 451 17.23 23.59 18.46
C GLU A 451 18.28 22.50 18.17
N SER A 452 19.55 22.76 18.44
CA SER A 452 20.61 21.76 18.28
C SER A 452 20.47 20.58 19.22
N GLU A 453 19.95 20.78 20.44
CA GLU A 453 19.66 19.65 21.37
C GLU A 453 18.45 18.89 20.97
N LYS A 454 17.38 19.58 20.54
CA LYS A 454 16.19 18.92 20.03
C LYS A 454 16.54 18.03 18.82
N ALA A 455 17.30 18.57 17.86
CA ALA A 455 17.76 17.84 16.70
C ALA A 455 18.56 16.57 17.10
N TYR A 456 19.50 16.74 18.05
CA TYR A 456 20.29 15.62 18.54
C TYR A 456 19.43 14.51 19.19
N ILE A 457 18.47 14.88 20.03
CA ILE A 457 17.56 13.91 20.68
C ILE A 457 16.70 13.17 19.64
N ILE A 458 16.17 13.92 18.68
CA ILE A 458 15.40 13.36 17.55
C ILE A 458 16.26 12.37 16.78
N ASP A 459 17.44 12.77 16.35
CA ASP A 459 18.34 11.94 15.55
C ASP A 459 18.77 10.67 16.31
N LYS A 460 19.06 10.79 17.61
CA LYS A 460 19.42 9.65 18.46
C LYS A 460 18.28 8.66 18.56
N ILE A 461 17.05 9.12 18.83
CA ILE A 461 15.88 8.23 18.93
C ILE A 461 15.61 7.56 17.58
N LEU A 462 15.64 8.32 16.48
CA LEU A 462 15.39 7.77 15.15
C LEU A 462 16.50 6.81 14.70
N TYR A 463 17.75 7.04 15.11
CA TYR A 463 18.85 6.10 14.89
C TYR A 463 18.61 4.77 15.61
N ASP A 464 18.20 4.78 16.87
CA ASP A 464 17.88 3.57 17.63
C ASP A 464 16.66 2.83 17.05
N VAL A 465 15.64 3.59 16.58
CA VAL A 465 14.48 3.06 15.83
C VAL A 465 14.94 2.33 14.57
N LYS A 466 15.81 2.94 13.75
CA LYS A 466 16.35 2.31 12.54
C LYS A 466 17.15 1.04 12.86
N GLY A 467 17.95 1.07 13.93
CA GLY A 467 18.69 -0.10 14.39
C GLY A 467 17.79 -1.29 14.75
N ARG A 468 16.70 -1.04 15.48
CA ARG A 468 15.70 -2.08 15.79
C ARG A 468 14.94 -2.55 14.56
N MET A 469 14.59 -1.63 13.66
CA MET A 469 13.93 -1.99 12.40
C MET A 469 14.82 -2.84 11.49
N LEU A 470 16.14 -2.66 11.54
CA LEU A 470 17.08 -3.53 10.83
C LEU A 470 17.00 -4.98 11.34
N GLU A 471 16.90 -5.18 12.67
CA GLU A 471 16.68 -6.51 13.27
C GLU A 471 15.38 -7.13 12.73
N ASP A 472 14.28 -6.37 12.72
CA ASP A 472 12.97 -6.80 12.18
C ASP A 472 13.06 -7.17 10.69
N ILE A 473 13.79 -6.39 9.89
CA ILE A 473 14.00 -6.66 8.45
C ILE A 473 14.75 -7.99 8.25
N VAL A 474 15.78 -8.27 9.04
CA VAL A 474 16.53 -9.53 8.97
C VAL A 474 15.60 -10.71 9.30
N LEU A 475 14.75 -10.59 10.29
CA LEU A 475 13.75 -11.62 10.64
C LEU A 475 12.74 -11.83 9.51
N LEU A 476 12.24 -10.75 8.90
CA LEU A 476 11.32 -10.83 7.75
C LEU A 476 11.97 -11.50 6.54
N GLU A 477 13.22 -11.15 6.20
CA GLU A 477 13.99 -11.79 5.12
C GLU A 477 14.17 -13.28 5.38
N THR A 478 14.54 -13.65 6.59
CA THR A 478 14.73 -15.04 7.00
C THR A 478 13.43 -15.82 6.93
N SER A 479 12.33 -15.24 7.42
CA SER A 479 10.99 -15.84 7.35
C SER A 479 10.54 -16.09 5.92
N LYS A 480 10.84 -15.17 4.99
CA LYS A 480 10.51 -15.31 3.57
C LYS A 480 11.39 -16.35 2.86
N ALA A 481 12.68 -16.43 3.24
CA ALA A 481 13.63 -17.41 2.68
C ALA A 481 13.37 -18.83 3.18
N CYS A 482 12.83 -18.98 4.40
CA CYS A 482 12.54 -20.26 5.03
C CYS A 482 11.03 -20.39 5.33
N PRO A 483 10.17 -20.57 4.32
CA PRO A 483 8.74 -20.70 4.55
C PRO A 483 8.45 -21.93 5.41
N ARG A 484 7.58 -21.76 6.43
CA ARG A 484 7.19 -22.83 7.35
C ARG A 484 6.56 -23.99 6.58
N GLY A 485 7.06 -25.20 6.82
CA GLY A 485 6.34 -26.43 6.52
C GLY A 485 6.51 -26.96 5.09
N ARG A 486 7.74 -27.03 4.61
CA ARG A 486 8.10 -27.98 3.57
C ARG A 486 9.19 -28.90 4.05
#